data_751bd7a04c9262c8bd0acd5ed172f0b0
#
_entry.id   751bd7a04c9262c8bd0acd5ed172f0b0
#
_cell.length_a   1.000
_cell.length_b   1.000
_cell.length_c   1.000
_cell.angle_alpha   90.00
_cell.angle_beta   90.00
_cell.angle_gamma   90.00
#
_symmetry.space_group_name_H-M   'P 1'
#
loop_
_entity.id
_entity.type
_entity.pdbx_description
1 polymer ?
#
loop_
_entity_poly.entity_id
_entity_poly.type
_entity_poly.pdbx_seq_one_letter_code
_entity_poly.pdbx_strand_id
1 'polypeptide(L)'
;MRKLKASYACVAVTALVVAVMLLLPQSRQEAPIAVQTAQVRLGSVERILALSGRLRYETEYAALAPAAGLVAEVYVSPGERVLAGQPLFRMDGTMQEAAISARLSQQDVSALSAVPQEWSQTAQSLREEERTDNLALSQAELSALTVRAQVDGLVQQVNVTAHSGVAAGTVAMALSGEEQRVVITAALRDAEKLQAGQHARILSQGEALAEALVERIGPAVTDASTGQVTCEIVLRPDRRLALPLGAQVDAEVMLQHAELVPVLPVTAITQEDALWWVSDGRAWAAEDTVIAMDDASAWVALPEGTAVVVSSDEHLYPGCRVREVQP
;
A
#
# COMPACT_ATOMS: atom_id res chain seq x y z
N MET A 1 -47.89 -34.77 87.58
CA MET A 1 -46.84 -33.83 87.14
C MET A 1 -45.80 -34.42 86.14
N ARG A 2 -45.74 -35.70 85.87
CA ARG A 2 -44.76 -36.34 84.92
C ARG A 2 -45.13 -36.24 83.43
N LYS A 3 -46.39 -36.16 83.08
CA LYS A 3 -46.87 -36.09 81.69
C LYS A 3 -46.73 -34.70 81.04
N LEU A 4 -46.75 -33.61 81.83
CA LEU A 4 -46.54 -32.26 81.27
C LEU A 4 -45.09 -31.98 80.87
N LYS A 5 -44.12 -32.57 81.60
CA LYS A 5 -42.71 -32.36 81.30
C LYS A 5 -42.24 -33.06 79.96
N ALA A 6 -42.91 -34.15 79.62
CA ALA A 6 -42.60 -34.84 78.31
C ALA A 6 -43.14 -34.04 77.11
N SER A 7 -44.29 -33.37 77.29
CA SER A 7 -44.89 -32.53 76.20
C SER A 7 -44.02 -31.28 75.90
N TYR A 8 -43.44 -30.65 76.90
CA TYR A 8 -42.59 -29.49 76.72
C TYR A 8 -41.21 -29.87 76.12
N ALA A 9 -40.72 -31.05 76.43
CA ALA A 9 -39.50 -31.59 75.83
C ALA A 9 -39.68 -31.88 74.33
N CYS A 10 -40.83 -32.45 73.91
CA CYS A 10 -41.13 -32.67 72.49
C CYS A 10 -41.25 -31.33 71.74
N VAL A 11 -41.95 -30.34 72.29
CA VAL A 11 -42.09 -29.01 71.67
C VAL A 11 -40.73 -28.33 71.58
N ALA A 12 -39.87 -28.41 72.59
CA ALA A 12 -38.53 -27.83 72.51
C ALA A 12 -37.63 -28.50 71.47
N VAL A 13 -37.70 -29.82 71.34
CA VAL A 13 -36.93 -30.58 70.29
C VAL A 13 -37.46 -30.25 68.89
N THR A 14 -38.77 -30.12 68.68
CA THR A 14 -39.32 -29.72 67.37
C THR A 14 -38.98 -28.29 67.05
N ALA A 15 -39.00 -27.35 67.98
CA ALA A 15 -38.58 -25.98 67.79
C ALA A 15 -37.10 -25.88 67.46
N LEU A 16 -36.24 -26.69 68.11
CA LEU A 16 -34.81 -26.76 67.83
C LEU A 16 -34.54 -27.32 66.41
N VAL A 17 -35.25 -28.37 65.99
CA VAL A 17 -35.12 -28.94 64.67
C VAL A 17 -35.56 -27.96 63.59
N VAL A 18 -36.67 -27.24 63.81
CA VAL A 18 -37.12 -26.19 62.91
C VAL A 18 -36.16 -25.02 62.84
N ALA A 19 -35.59 -24.61 64.00
CA ALA A 19 -34.56 -23.56 64.06
C ALA A 19 -33.28 -23.97 63.35
N VAL A 20 -32.83 -25.23 63.50
CA VAL A 20 -31.68 -25.79 62.78
C VAL A 20 -31.97 -25.90 61.30
N MET A 21 -33.18 -26.24 60.90
CA MET A 21 -33.59 -26.33 59.52
C MET A 21 -33.71 -24.92 58.84
N LEU A 22 -34.04 -23.89 59.60
CA LEU A 22 -34.04 -22.48 59.17
C LEU A 22 -32.66 -21.83 59.17
N LEU A 23 -31.70 -22.37 59.96
CA LEU A 23 -30.32 -21.90 59.99
C LEU A 23 -29.41 -22.63 59.03
N LEU A 24 -29.84 -23.74 58.45
CA LEU A 24 -29.13 -24.37 57.33
C LEU A 24 -29.19 -23.40 56.14
N PRO A 25 -28.04 -22.96 55.62
CA PRO A 25 -28.04 -22.16 54.39
C PRO A 25 -28.85 -22.92 53.34
N GLN A 26 -30.03 -22.43 52.98
CA GLN A 26 -30.69 -22.91 51.75
C GLN A 26 -29.74 -22.55 50.60
N SER A 27 -28.86 -23.46 50.24
CA SER A 27 -28.15 -23.35 48.98
C SER A 27 -29.24 -23.35 47.91
N ARG A 28 -29.65 -22.14 47.48
CA ARG A 28 -30.42 -21.98 46.23
C ARG A 28 -29.63 -22.73 45.20
N GLN A 29 -30.10 -23.88 44.80
CA GLN A 29 -29.62 -24.55 43.61
C GLN A 29 -30.02 -23.66 42.45
N GLU A 30 -29.17 -22.67 42.14
CA GLU A 30 -29.29 -21.91 40.91
C GLU A 30 -29.28 -22.93 39.77
N ALA A 31 -30.34 -22.94 38.98
CA ALA A 31 -30.42 -23.78 37.80
C ALA A 31 -29.23 -23.41 36.88
N PRO A 32 -28.47 -24.37 36.37
CA PRO A 32 -27.34 -24.06 35.52
C PRO A 32 -27.85 -23.45 34.21
N ILE A 33 -27.29 -22.31 33.81
CA ILE A 33 -27.57 -21.64 32.54
C ILE A 33 -27.01 -22.48 31.42
N ALA A 34 -27.82 -22.74 30.39
CA ALA A 34 -27.37 -23.45 29.21
C ALA A 34 -26.45 -22.54 28.37
N VAL A 35 -25.26 -23.01 28.06
CA VAL A 35 -24.28 -22.27 27.27
C VAL A 35 -23.65 -23.13 26.19
N GLN A 36 -23.38 -22.53 25.03
CA GLN A 36 -22.52 -23.14 24.03
C GLN A 36 -21.10 -22.61 24.24
N THR A 37 -20.13 -23.49 24.19
CA THR A 37 -18.71 -23.13 24.40
C THR A 37 -17.89 -23.41 23.16
N ALA A 38 -16.87 -22.58 22.93
CA ALA A 38 -15.76 -22.84 22.03
C ALA A 38 -14.47 -22.97 22.84
N GLN A 39 -13.59 -23.84 22.42
CA GLN A 39 -12.27 -23.97 23.06
C GLN A 39 -11.27 -23.06 22.37
N VAL A 40 -10.44 -22.41 23.18
CA VAL A 40 -9.25 -21.68 22.71
C VAL A 40 -8.31 -22.67 22.02
N ARG A 41 -7.95 -22.40 20.78
CA ARG A 41 -7.03 -23.23 19.99
C ARG A 41 -5.87 -22.38 19.51
N LEU A 42 -4.74 -23.02 19.19
CA LEU A 42 -3.66 -22.33 18.51
C LEU A 42 -4.05 -22.11 17.05
N GLY A 43 -3.88 -20.90 16.57
CA GLY A 43 -4.19 -20.49 15.22
C GLY A 43 -3.36 -19.27 14.79
N SER A 44 -3.71 -18.69 13.67
CA SER A 44 -3.12 -17.43 13.19
C SER A 44 -4.17 -16.33 13.17
N VAL A 45 -3.74 -15.13 13.44
CA VAL A 45 -4.55 -13.90 13.28
C VAL A 45 -3.78 -12.93 12.42
N GLU A 46 -4.44 -12.42 11.38
CA GLU A 46 -3.91 -11.42 10.48
C GLU A 46 -4.71 -10.13 10.62
N ARG A 47 -4.07 -9.08 11.05
CA ARG A 47 -4.66 -7.75 11.00
C ARG A 47 -4.25 -7.07 9.73
N ILE A 48 -5.21 -6.87 8.84
CA ILE A 48 -5.01 -6.23 7.55
C ILE A 48 -5.60 -4.81 7.53
N LEU A 49 -4.98 -3.94 6.75
CA LEU A 49 -5.49 -2.63 6.39
C LEU A 49 -5.75 -2.62 4.90
N ALA A 50 -7.04 -2.55 4.52
CA ALA A 50 -7.43 -2.45 3.13
C ALA A 50 -7.36 -0.99 2.67
N LEU A 51 -6.67 -0.74 1.58
CA LEU A 51 -6.46 0.56 0.98
C LEU A 51 -6.63 0.46 -0.53
N SER A 52 -7.02 1.55 -1.20
CA SER A 52 -7.11 1.60 -2.65
C SER A 52 -6.08 2.56 -3.22
N GLY A 53 -5.47 2.18 -4.34
CA GLY A 53 -4.42 2.93 -5.00
C GLY A 53 -4.48 2.84 -6.51
N ARG A 54 -3.44 3.37 -7.15
CA ARG A 54 -3.30 3.33 -8.61
C ARG A 54 -1.93 2.81 -9.00
N LEU A 55 -1.92 2.02 -10.06
CA LEU A 55 -0.68 1.56 -10.67
C LEU A 55 0.00 2.71 -11.40
N ARG A 56 1.28 2.95 -11.08
CA ARG A 56 2.16 3.90 -11.77
C ARG A 56 3.50 3.25 -12.10
N TYR A 57 4.24 3.88 -12.96
CA TYR A 57 5.66 3.57 -13.09
C TYR A 57 6.46 4.46 -12.14
N GLU A 58 7.57 3.95 -11.61
CA GLU A 58 8.43 4.69 -10.68
C GLU A 58 8.97 5.97 -11.32
N THR A 59 9.33 5.87 -12.59
CA THR A 59 9.89 6.98 -13.35
C THR A 59 9.09 7.19 -14.62
N GLU A 60 8.70 8.44 -14.85
CA GLU A 60 8.06 8.89 -16.06
C GLU A 60 8.94 9.95 -16.71
N TYR A 61 9.18 9.83 -18.00
CA TYR A 61 10.00 10.75 -18.78
C TYR A 61 9.19 11.31 -19.93
N ALA A 62 9.34 12.62 -20.15
CA ALA A 62 8.78 13.28 -21.31
C ALA A 62 9.90 13.58 -22.32
N ALA A 63 9.80 13.01 -23.50
CA ALA A 63 10.65 13.38 -24.62
C ALA A 63 10.04 14.64 -25.25
N LEU A 64 10.73 15.77 -25.09
CA LEU A 64 10.30 17.07 -25.58
C LEU A 64 10.84 17.36 -26.97
N ALA A 65 10.08 18.11 -27.78
CA ALA A 65 10.56 18.65 -29.03
C ALA A 65 11.63 19.73 -28.77
N PRO A 66 12.88 19.57 -29.29
CA PRO A 66 13.98 20.48 -28.98
C PRO A 66 13.82 21.84 -29.67
N ALA A 67 13.09 21.92 -30.75
CA ALA A 67 12.83 23.11 -31.52
C ALA A 67 11.39 23.10 -32.11
N ALA A 68 10.90 24.28 -32.53
CA ALA A 68 9.70 24.35 -33.34
C ALA A 68 10.03 23.93 -34.78
N GLY A 69 9.18 23.14 -35.41
CA GLY A 69 9.40 22.66 -36.76
C GLY A 69 8.54 21.46 -37.12
N LEU A 70 8.92 20.79 -38.20
CA LEU A 70 8.26 19.56 -38.65
C LEU A 70 9.00 18.36 -38.08
N VAL A 71 8.26 17.30 -37.76
CA VAL A 71 8.84 15.99 -37.42
C VAL A 71 9.16 15.26 -38.72
N ALA A 72 10.43 14.92 -38.98
CA ALA A 72 10.83 14.19 -40.17
C ALA A 72 10.42 12.71 -40.08
N GLU A 73 10.78 12.06 -39.01
CA GLU A 73 10.55 10.63 -38.81
C GLU A 73 10.29 10.31 -37.34
N VAL A 74 9.48 9.28 -37.12
CA VAL A 74 9.20 8.69 -35.80
C VAL A 74 9.66 7.23 -35.87
N TYR A 75 10.54 6.83 -34.93
CA TYR A 75 11.22 5.53 -34.98
C TYR A 75 10.59 4.48 -34.08
N VAL A 76 9.70 4.86 -33.17
CA VAL A 76 9.12 4.00 -32.13
C VAL A 76 7.61 4.08 -32.11
N SER A 77 6.99 3.02 -31.61
CA SER A 77 5.54 2.89 -31.47
C SER A 77 5.12 2.81 -30.01
N PRO A 78 3.87 3.19 -29.66
CA PRO A 78 3.34 2.97 -28.31
C PRO A 78 3.42 1.49 -27.92
N GLY A 79 3.88 1.21 -26.70
CA GLY A 79 4.11 -0.16 -26.19
C GLY A 79 5.48 -0.75 -26.52
N GLU A 80 6.31 -0.05 -27.30
CA GLU A 80 7.67 -0.51 -27.65
C GLU A 80 8.65 -0.25 -26.51
N ARG A 81 9.56 -1.21 -26.29
CA ARG A 81 10.67 -1.06 -25.34
C ARG A 81 11.84 -0.37 -26.03
N VAL A 82 12.39 0.63 -25.36
CA VAL A 82 13.54 1.41 -25.85
C VAL A 82 14.70 1.35 -24.87
N LEU A 83 15.91 1.44 -25.39
CA LEU A 83 17.13 1.52 -24.61
C LEU A 83 17.64 2.96 -24.54
N ALA A 84 18.38 3.29 -23.50
CA ALA A 84 19.06 4.59 -23.38
C ALA A 84 19.92 4.88 -24.61
N GLY A 85 19.78 6.08 -25.17
CA GLY A 85 20.44 6.48 -26.40
C GLY A 85 19.73 6.06 -27.70
N GLN A 86 18.72 5.22 -27.66
CA GLN A 86 17.93 4.84 -28.84
C GLN A 86 17.19 6.04 -29.41
N PRO A 87 17.22 6.30 -30.74
CA PRO A 87 16.50 7.39 -31.36
C PRO A 87 14.98 7.14 -31.25
N LEU A 88 14.26 8.18 -30.85
CA LEU A 88 12.79 8.17 -30.71
C LEU A 88 12.10 8.82 -31.90
N PHE A 89 12.53 10.02 -32.25
CA PHE A 89 12.07 10.75 -33.42
C PHE A 89 13.14 11.76 -33.88
N ARG A 90 13.03 12.21 -35.11
CA ARG A 90 13.90 13.23 -35.69
C ARG A 90 13.08 14.40 -36.20
N MET A 91 13.54 15.61 -35.89
CA MET A 91 13.02 16.84 -36.46
C MET A 91 13.57 17.06 -37.87
N ASP A 92 12.82 17.75 -38.70
CA ASP A 92 13.31 18.21 -40.02
C ASP A 92 14.34 19.31 -39.80
N GLY A 93 15.58 19.03 -40.21
CA GLY A 93 16.74 19.91 -40.09
C GLY A 93 17.05 20.74 -41.33
N THR A 94 16.22 20.68 -42.39
CA THR A 94 16.54 21.32 -43.69
C THR A 94 16.82 22.81 -43.55
N MET A 95 16.06 23.53 -42.72
CA MET A 95 16.26 24.98 -42.48
C MET A 95 17.52 25.23 -41.67
N GLN A 96 17.81 24.39 -40.66
CA GLN A 96 19.01 24.47 -39.81
C GLN A 96 20.26 24.13 -40.62
N GLU A 97 20.21 23.09 -41.46
CA GLU A 97 21.29 22.71 -42.36
C GLU A 97 21.62 23.83 -43.33
N ALA A 98 20.59 24.48 -43.93
CA ALA A 98 20.78 25.60 -44.80
C ALA A 98 21.38 26.82 -44.07
N ALA A 99 20.92 27.10 -42.84
CA ALA A 99 21.47 28.20 -42.04
C ALA A 99 22.93 27.96 -41.61
N ILE A 100 23.26 26.73 -41.24
CA ILE A 100 24.63 26.33 -40.92
C ILE A 100 25.54 26.43 -42.15
N SER A 101 25.11 25.93 -43.32
CA SER A 101 25.84 26.04 -44.56
C SER A 101 26.09 27.49 -44.99
N ALA A 102 25.10 28.36 -44.81
CA ALA A 102 25.22 29.78 -45.05
C ALA A 102 26.26 30.48 -44.10
N ARG A 103 26.22 30.14 -42.80
CA ARG A 103 27.22 30.66 -41.85
C ARG A 103 28.67 30.24 -42.20
N LEU A 104 28.86 28.95 -42.51
CA LEU A 104 30.18 28.42 -42.89
C LEU A 104 30.69 29.10 -44.15
N SER A 105 29.84 29.30 -45.17
CA SER A 105 30.21 29.97 -46.43
C SER A 105 30.56 31.47 -46.21
N GLN A 106 29.87 32.17 -45.34
CA GLN A 106 30.18 33.58 -44.99
C GLN A 106 31.53 33.71 -44.24
N GLN A 107 31.89 32.76 -43.38
CA GLN A 107 33.19 32.77 -42.69
C GLN A 107 34.35 32.56 -43.64
N ASP A 108 34.22 31.65 -44.65
CA ASP A 108 35.24 31.40 -45.63
C ASP A 108 35.51 32.67 -46.50
N VAL A 109 34.50 33.43 -46.81
CA VAL A 109 34.65 34.69 -47.62
C VAL A 109 35.28 35.82 -46.80
N SER A 110 34.92 35.96 -45.51
CA SER A 110 35.48 37.00 -44.63
C SER A 110 36.95 36.80 -44.27
N ALA A 111 37.39 35.54 -44.27
CA ALA A 111 38.73 35.16 -43.92
C ALA A 111 39.78 35.47 -45.00
N LEU A 112 39.36 35.64 -46.25
CA LEU A 112 40.25 35.86 -47.38
C LEU A 112 40.75 37.33 -47.52
N SER A 113 40.16 38.28 -46.83
CA SER A 113 40.35 39.70 -47.11
C SER A 113 41.27 40.50 -46.20
N ALA A 114 41.84 39.93 -45.10
CA ALA A 114 42.38 40.75 -44.02
C ALA A 114 43.68 40.35 -43.33
N VAL A 115 44.59 39.52 -43.90
CA VAL A 115 45.78 39.11 -43.14
C VAL A 115 47.07 39.40 -43.91
N PRO A 116 48.06 40.14 -43.32
CA PRO A 116 49.38 40.36 -43.86
C PRO A 116 50.16 39.01 -43.89
N GLN A 117 51.02 38.82 -44.93
CA GLN A 117 51.73 37.58 -45.23
C GLN A 117 52.70 37.11 -44.13
N GLU A 118 53.12 37.97 -43.22
CA GLU A 118 54.05 37.69 -42.11
C GLU A 118 53.44 36.88 -40.94
N TRP A 119 52.12 36.84 -40.81
CA TRP A 119 51.40 36.17 -39.73
C TRP A 119 50.67 34.91 -40.18
N SER A 120 51.08 34.39 -41.34
CA SER A 120 50.30 33.38 -42.03
C SER A 120 50.20 32.03 -41.33
N GLN A 121 51.22 31.56 -40.61
CA GLN A 121 51.19 30.24 -39.98
C GLN A 121 50.37 30.22 -38.68
N THR A 122 50.54 31.21 -37.79
CA THR A 122 49.79 31.30 -36.54
C THR A 122 48.31 31.65 -36.80
N ALA A 123 48.07 32.50 -37.82
CA ALA A 123 46.70 32.80 -38.24
C ALA A 123 45.97 31.63 -38.92
N GLN A 124 46.70 30.77 -39.61
CA GLN A 124 46.17 29.55 -40.18
C GLN A 124 45.79 28.52 -39.12
N SER A 125 46.64 28.29 -38.13
CA SER A 125 46.36 27.36 -37.03
C SER A 125 45.15 27.80 -36.20
N LEU A 126 45.06 29.10 -35.88
CA LEU A 126 43.89 29.65 -35.17
C LEU A 126 42.59 29.51 -35.99
N ARG A 127 42.66 29.70 -37.31
CA ARG A 127 41.51 29.53 -38.20
C ARG A 127 41.07 28.08 -38.34
N GLU A 128 42.00 27.13 -38.35
CA GLU A 128 41.70 25.70 -38.36
C GLU A 128 41.06 25.28 -37.06
N GLU A 129 41.50 25.79 -35.89
CA GLU A 129 40.87 25.58 -34.60
C GLU A 129 39.44 26.15 -34.59
N GLU A 130 39.25 27.41 -34.98
CA GLU A 130 37.91 28.06 -35.06
C GLU A 130 36.98 27.28 -36.05
N ARG A 131 37.50 26.78 -37.16
CA ARG A 131 36.72 26.01 -38.14
C ARG A 131 36.33 24.64 -37.62
N THR A 132 37.22 23.99 -36.87
CA THR A 132 36.98 22.69 -36.24
C THR A 132 35.93 22.85 -35.13
N ASP A 133 36.00 23.89 -34.30
CA ASP A 133 35.06 24.18 -33.27
C ASP A 133 33.68 24.53 -33.82
N ASN A 134 33.60 25.35 -34.88
CA ASN A 134 32.35 25.66 -35.56
C ASN A 134 31.69 24.44 -36.26
N LEU A 135 32.50 23.56 -36.81
CA LEU A 135 32.03 22.29 -37.38
C LEU A 135 31.46 21.37 -36.29
N ALA A 136 32.17 21.23 -35.15
CA ALA A 136 31.73 20.45 -34.01
C ALA A 136 30.44 21.00 -33.43
N LEU A 137 30.32 22.32 -33.29
CA LEU A 137 29.08 22.98 -32.83
C LEU A 137 27.92 22.71 -33.79
N SER A 138 28.16 22.84 -35.11
CA SER A 138 27.13 22.60 -36.12
C SER A 138 26.67 21.16 -36.14
N GLN A 139 27.58 20.20 -35.98
CA GLN A 139 27.22 18.77 -35.82
C GLN A 139 26.43 18.50 -34.56
N ALA A 140 26.76 19.17 -33.45
CA ALA A 140 26.02 19.08 -32.20
C ALA A 140 24.59 19.63 -32.39
N GLU A 141 24.44 20.78 -33.06
CA GLU A 141 23.11 21.37 -33.37
C GLU A 141 22.25 20.40 -34.21
N LEU A 142 22.81 19.78 -35.23
CA LEU A 142 22.11 18.80 -36.06
C LEU A 142 21.78 17.50 -35.31
N SER A 143 22.71 17.04 -34.46
CA SER A 143 22.48 15.87 -33.64
C SER A 143 21.39 16.08 -32.59
N ALA A 144 21.24 17.31 -32.09
CA ALA A 144 20.18 17.71 -31.17
C ALA A 144 18.77 17.64 -31.77
N LEU A 145 18.63 17.65 -33.10
CA LEU A 145 17.36 17.44 -33.80
C LEU A 145 16.85 15.98 -33.71
N THR A 146 17.75 15.02 -33.37
CA THR A 146 17.37 13.64 -33.11
C THR A 146 17.17 13.45 -31.62
N VAL A 147 15.95 13.32 -31.19
CA VAL A 147 15.59 13.08 -29.80
C VAL A 147 15.80 11.60 -29.49
N ARG A 148 16.53 11.31 -28.42
CA ARG A 148 16.89 9.96 -27.98
C ARG A 148 16.32 9.67 -26.61
N ALA A 149 16.08 8.40 -26.31
CA ALA A 149 15.68 7.96 -24.97
C ALA A 149 16.81 8.25 -23.98
N GLN A 150 16.47 8.86 -22.84
CA GLN A 150 17.44 9.17 -21.79
C GLN A 150 17.74 7.94 -20.90
N VAL A 151 16.78 7.03 -20.82
CA VAL A 151 16.82 5.83 -19.98
C VAL A 151 16.17 4.67 -20.72
N ASP A 152 16.44 3.46 -20.23
CA ASP A 152 15.72 2.26 -20.66
C ASP A 152 14.27 2.34 -20.18
N GLY A 153 13.33 1.93 -21.04
CA GLY A 153 11.92 2.02 -20.64
C GLY A 153 10.95 1.59 -21.72
N LEU A 154 9.70 1.92 -21.48
CA LEU A 154 8.56 1.63 -22.35
C LEU A 154 7.96 2.92 -22.88
N VAL A 155 7.68 2.98 -24.17
CA VAL A 155 6.94 4.09 -24.80
C VAL A 155 5.47 3.97 -24.43
N GLN A 156 4.98 4.91 -23.59
CA GLN A 156 3.58 4.92 -23.15
C GLN A 156 2.67 5.56 -24.18
N GLN A 157 3.10 6.71 -24.72
CA GLN A 157 2.32 7.49 -25.66
C GLN A 157 3.22 8.20 -26.65
N VAL A 158 2.78 8.27 -27.90
CA VAL A 158 3.40 9.03 -28.98
C VAL A 158 2.40 10.10 -29.41
N ASN A 159 2.74 11.38 -29.19
CA ASN A 159 1.88 12.52 -29.48
C ASN A 159 2.24 13.21 -30.82
N VAL A 160 3.23 12.72 -31.51
CA VAL A 160 3.72 13.27 -32.77
C VAL A 160 3.62 12.24 -33.89
N THR A 161 3.43 12.72 -35.10
CA THR A 161 3.44 11.91 -36.33
C THR A 161 4.45 12.47 -37.32
N ALA A 162 4.97 11.63 -38.19
CA ALA A 162 5.82 12.12 -39.27
C ALA A 162 5.11 13.22 -40.07
N HIS A 163 5.86 14.25 -40.40
CA HIS A 163 5.41 15.47 -41.15
C HIS A 163 4.43 16.35 -40.36
N SER A 164 4.20 16.13 -39.06
CA SER A 164 3.42 17.05 -38.21
C SER A 164 4.28 18.19 -37.68
N GLY A 165 3.65 19.39 -37.58
CA GLY A 165 4.27 20.55 -36.97
C GLY A 165 4.21 20.48 -35.46
N VAL A 166 5.30 20.78 -34.78
CA VAL A 166 5.39 20.82 -33.30
C VAL A 166 6.04 22.12 -32.84
N ALA A 167 5.63 22.61 -31.66
CA ALA A 167 6.29 23.73 -30.99
C ALA A 167 7.46 23.23 -30.11
N ALA A 168 8.46 24.07 -29.91
CA ALA A 168 9.53 23.78 -28.99
C ALA A 168 9.00 23.54 -27.57
N GLY A 169 9.54 22.52 -26.87
CA GLY A 169 9.11 22.15 -25.52
C GLY A 169 7.81 21.35 -25.42
N THR A 170 7.16 21.05 -26.57
CA THR A 170 5.97 20.17 -26.58
C THR A 170 6.36 18.75 -26.21
N VAL A 171 5.56 18.08 -25.38
CA VAL A 171 5.73 16.65 -25.06
C VAL A 171 5.40 15.82 -26.29
N ALA A 172 6.45 15.39 -27.00
CA ALA A 172 6.33 14.57 -28.20
C ALA A 172 6.02 13.12 -27.87
N MET A 173 6.64 12.59 -26.82
CA MET A 173 6.42 11.23 -26.35
C MET A 173 6.48 11.17 -24.84
N ALA A 174 5.71 10.26 -24.25
CA ALA A 174 5.78 9.89 -22.84
C ALA A 174 6.39 8.49 -22.73
N LEU A 175 7.46 8.37 -21.96
CA LEU A 175 8.12 7.13 -21.66
C LEU A 175 8.03 6.84 -20.16
N SER A 176 8.07 5.57 -19.79
CA SER A 176 8.15 5.15 -18.39
C SER A 176 9.30 4.19 -18.20
N GLY A 177 9.87 4.17 -17.01
CA GLY A 177 10.73 3.08 -16.58
C GLY A 177 10.00 1.72 -16.57
N GLU A 178 10.71 0.66 -16.33
CA GLU A 178 10.11 -0.69 -16.29
C GLU A 178 9.50 -1.02 -14.92
N GLU A 179 9.94 -0.35 -13.88
CA GLU A 179 9.52 -0.64 -12.52
C GLU A 179 8.14 -0.04 -12.21
N GLN A 180 7.25 -0.93 -11.84
CA GLN A 180 5.89 -0.57 -11.44
C GLN A 180 5.83 -0.31 -9.95
N ARG A 181 4.99 0.66 -9.56
CA ARG A 181 4.65 0.98 -8.17
C ARG A 181 3.14 1.14 -8.05
N VAL A 182 2.61 0.75 -6.91
CA VAL A 182 1.23 1.09 -6.55
C VAL A 182 1.28 2.26 -5.59
N VAL A 183 0.68 3.36 -6.00
CA VAL A 183 0.62 4.60 -5.23
C VAL A 183 -0.75 4.73 -4.61
N ILE A 184 -0.78 4.80 -3.29
CA ILE A 184 -1.98 4.88 -2.46
C ILE A 184 -1.99 6.23 -1.76
N THR A 185 -3.13 6.91 -1.77
CA THR A 185 -3.34 8.10 -0.95
C THR A 185 -4.21 7.69 0.24
N ALA A 186 -3.63 7.64 1.43
CA ALA A 186 -4.31 7.23 2.65
C ALA A 186 -4.47 8.39 3.63
N ALA A 187 -5.47 8.33 4.49
CA ALA A 187 -5.60 9.26 5.60
C ALA A 187 -4.42 9.10 6.57
N LEU A 188 -4.00 10.20 7.22
CA LEU A 188 -2.88 10.21 8.16
C LEU A 188 -3.01 9.12 9.24
N ARG A 189 -4.19 8.97 9.84
CA ARG A 189 -4.47 7.96 10.87
C ARG A 189 -4.19 6.51 10.43
N ASP A 190 -4.34 6.23 9.12
CA ASP A 190 -4.10 4.90 8.57
C ASP A 190 -2.64 4.74 8.16
N ALA A 191 -2.02 5.82 7.66
CA ALA A 191 -0.59 5.85 7.37
C ALA A 191 0.28 5.71 8.63
N GLU A 192 -0.15 6.22 9.79
CA GLU A 192 0.56 6.08 11.08
C GLU A 192 0.64 4.63 11.58
N LYS A 193 -0.25 3.75 11.10
CA LYS A 193 -0.24 2.31 11.44
C LYS A 193 0.74 1.52 10.59
N LEU A 194 1.27 2.12 9.53
CA LEU A 194 2.11 1.48 8.53
C LEU A 194 3.59 1.74 8.79
N GLN A 195 4.41 0.80 8.32
CA GLN A 195 5.87 0.91 8.35
C GLN A 195 6.45 0.41 7.03
N ALA A 196 7.56 1.01 6.60
CA ALA A 196 8.31 0.52 5.45
C ALA A 196 8.79 -0.92 5.71
N GLY A 197 8.71 -1.75 4.68
CA GLY A 197 9.06 -3.17 4.76
C GLY A 197 7.90 -4.11 5.13
N GLN A 198 6.71 -3.59 5.46
CA GLN A 198 5.55 -4.44 5.67
C GLN A 198 5.10 -5.12 4.38
N HIS A 199 4.63 -6.35 4.52
CA HIS A 199 4.04 -7.11 3.43
C HIS A 199 2.65 -6.59 3.10
N ALA A 200 2.34 -6.59 1.81
CA ALA A 200 1.03 -6.23 1.29
C ALA A 200 0.65 -7.18 0.16
N ARG A 201 -0.65 -7.33 -0.07
CA ARG A 201 -1.21 -8.07 -1.18
C ARG A 201 -1.95 -7.10 -2.10
N ILE A 202 -1.66 -7.14 -3.38
CA ILE A 202 -2.33 -6.31 -4.39
C ILE A 202 -3.45 -7.12 -5.00
N LEU A 203 -4.65 -6.55 -5.01
CA LEU A 203 -5.85 -7.16 -5.56
C LEU A 203 -6.43 -6.30 -6.69
N SER A 204 -7.13 -6.94 -7.60
CA SER A 204 -8.00 -6.27 -8.55
C SER A 204 -9.31 -7.02 -8.64
N GLN A 205 -10.41 -6.32 -8.42
CA GLN A 205 -11.76 -6.90 -8.40
C GLN A 205 -11.90 -8.10 -7.42
N GLY A 206 -11.17 -8.08 -6.30
CA GLY A 206 -11.18 -9.15 -5.29
C GLY A 206 -10.24 -10.33 -5.58
N GLU A 207 -9.55 -10.35 -6.73
CA GLU A 207 -8.56 -11.36 -7.06
C GLU A 207 -7.15 -10.89 -6.72
N ALA A 208 -6.37 -11.72 -6.04
CA ALA A 208 -4.98 -11.43 -5.70
C ALA A 208 -4.08 -11.50 -6.95
N LEU A 209 -3.44 -10.39 -7.28
CA LEU A 209 -2.58 -10.28 -8.45
C LEU A 209 -1.10 -10.51 -8.13
N ALA A 210 -0.63 -9.94 -7.04
CA ALA A 210 0.78 -9.99 -6.64
C ALA A 210 0.94 -9.72 -5.16
N GLU A 211 2.09 -10.13 -4.61
CA GLU A 211 2.57 -9.65 -3.34
C GLU A 211 3.36 -8.35 -3.54
N ALA A 212 3.44 -7.55 -2.49
CA ALA A 212 4.15 -6.29 -2.51
C ALA A 212 4.77 -6.00 -1.14
N LEU A 213 5.69 -5.04 -1.12
CA LEU A 213 6.26 -4.48 0.09
C LEU A 213 5.96 -2.99 0.16
N VAL A 214 5.66 -2.48 1.35
CA VAL A 214 5.62 -1.04 1.60
C VAL A 214 7.04 -0.51 1.43
N GLU A 215 7.29 0.20 0.34
CA GLU A 215 8.61 0.75 0.04
C GLU A 215 8.85 2.06 0.78
N ARG A 216 7.85 2.93 0.75
CA ARG A 216 7.96 4.29 1.27
C ARG A 216 6.59 4.80 1.72
N ILE A 217 6.60 5.55 2.83
CA ILE A 217 5.50 6.37 3.29
C ILE A 217 5.94 7.83 3.16
N GLY A 218 5.23 8.59 2.34
CA GLY A 218 5.53 10.00 2.09
C GLY A 218 5.13 10.89 3.27
N PRO A 219 5.52 12.16 3.24
CA PRO A 219 5.13 13.14 4.24
C PRO A 219 3.61 13.39 4.21
N ALA A 220 3.09 13.83 5.34
CA ALA A 220 1.71 14.27 5.44
C ALA A 220 1.50 15.56 4.63
N VAL A 221 0.51 15.56 3.75
CA VAL A 221 0.13 16.70 2.92
C VAL A 221 -1.31 17.06 3.23
N THR A 222 -1.56 18.34 3.51
CA THR A 222 -2.93 18.84 3.71
C THR A 222 -3.50 19.28 2.36
N ASP A 223 -4.60 18.67 1.97
CA ASP A 223 -5.36 19.12 0.80
C ASP A 223 -6.02 20.47 1.11
N ALA A 224 -5.62 21.48 0.36
CA ALA A 224 -6.10 22.86 0.55
C ALA A 224 -7.60 23.03 0.29
N SER A 225 -8.22 22.12 -0.47
CA SER A 225 -9.64 22.19 -0.81
C SER A 225 -10.55 21.51 0.20
N THR A 226 -10.10 20.40 0.78
CA THR A 226 -10.89 19.57 1.70
C THR A 226 -10.44 19.70 3.15
N GLY A 227 -9.23 20.23 3.40
CA GLY A 227 -8.60 20.29 4.73
C GLY A 227 -8.16 18.91 5.26
N GLN A 228 -8.28 17.85 4.48
CA GLN A 228 -7.88 16.50 4.88
C GLN A 228 -6.35 16.36 4.81
N VAL A 229 -5.81 15.69 5.83
CA VAL A 229 -4.39 15.35 5.86
C VAL A 229 -4.22 13.93 5.34
N THR A 230 -3.48 13.79 4.26
CA THR A 230 -3.23 12.52 3.60
C THR A 230 -1.73 12.26 3.45
N CYS A 231 -1.36 10.99 3.36
CA CYS A 231 0.01 10.54 3.06
C CYS A 231 0.00 9.68 1.81
N GLU A 232 1.05 9.81 1.03
CA GLU A 232 1.30 8.93 -0.11
C GLU A 232 2.05 7.69 0.36
N ILE A 233 1.51 6.51 0.10
CA ILE A 233 2.12 5.22 0.41
C ILE A 233 2.50 4.57 -0.92
N VAL A 234 3.74 4.17 -1.05
CA VAL A 234 4.25 3.53 -2.25
C VAL A 234 4.52 2.06 -1.95
N LEU A 235 3.87 1.19 -2.71
CA LEU A 235 4.09 -0.25 -2.67
C LEU A 235 4.89 -0.70 -3.88
N ARG A 236 5.85 -1.58 -3.65
CA ARG A 236 6.63 -2.24 -4.69
C ARG A 236 6.12 -3.67 -4.88
N PRO A 237 5.48 -3.99 -6.02
CA PRO A 237 5.08 -5.36 -6.34
C PRO A 237 6.31 -6.27 -6.52
N ASP A 238 6.15 -7.53 -6.18
CA ASP A 238 7.17 -8.58 -6.38
C ASP A 238 7.33 -8.97 -7.84
N ARG A 239 6.29 -8.75 -8.64
CA ARG A 239 6.24 -9.04 -10.07
C ARG A 239 5.51 -7.97 -10.85
N ARG A 240 5.74 -7.93 -12.16
CA ARG A 240 5.04 -7.01 -13.05
C ARG A 240 3.55 -7.36 -13.14
N LEU A 241 2.72 -6.35 -12.93
CA LEU A 241 1.28 -6.44 -13.06
C LEU A 241 0.85 -6.26 -14.53
N ALA A 242 0.02 -7.15 -15.03
CA ALA A 242 -0.54 -7.08 -16.38
C ALA A 242 -1.77 -6.15 -16.43
N LEU A 243 -1.64 -4.95 -15.87
CA LEU A 243 -2.68 -3.94 -15.83
C LEU A 243 -2.25 -2.68 -16.60
N PRO A 244 -3.19 -1.93 -17.17
CA PRO A 244 -2.90 -0.64 -17.78
C PRO A 244 -2.42 0.38 -16.75
N LEU A 245 -1.61 1.34 -17.20
CA LEU A 245 -1.18 2.46 -16.38
C LEU A 245 -2.40 3.23 -15.84
N GLY A 246 -2.35 3.62 -14.57
CA GLY A 246 -3.45 4.32 -13.90
C GLY A 246 -4.60 3.41 -13.44
N ALA A 247 -4.51 2.10 -13.69
CA ALA A 247 -5.50 1.14 -13.19
C ALA A 247 -5.64 1.27 -11.68
N GLN A 248 -6.87 1.27 -11.21
CA GLN A 248 -7.17 1.22 -9.79
C GLN A 248 -6.97 -0.21 -9.29
N VAL A 249 -6.30 -0.35 -8.18
CA VAL A 249 -6.04 -1.61 -7.49
C VAL A 249 -6.32 -1.43 -6.00
N ASP A 250 -6.69 -2.51 -5.36
CA ASP A 250 -6.82 -2.57 -3.92
C ASP A 250 -5.56 -3.20 -3.32
N ALA A 251 -5.20 -2.78 -2.13
CA ALA A 251 -4.03 -3.30 -1.43
C ALA A 251 -4.41 -3.62 0.02
N GLU A 252 -4.12 -4.82 0.42
CA GLU A 252 -4.24 -5.31 1.79
C GLU A 252 -2.86 -5.31 2.43
N VAL A 253 -2.60 -4.35 3.32
CA VAL A 253 -1.31 -4.28 4.03
C VAL A 253 -1.43 -5.02 5.35
N MET A 254 -0.52 -5.97 5.59
CA MET A 254 -0.45 -6.71 6.85
C MET A 254 0.12 -5.81 7.95
N LEU A 255 -0.74 -5.42 8.89
CA LEU A 255 -0.34 -4.63 10.07
C LEU A 255 0.30 -5.53 11.13
N GLN A 256 -0.27 -6.70 11.32
CA GLN A 256 0.18 -7.67 12.31
C GLN A 256 -0.15 -9.07 11.82
N HIS A 257 0.84 -9.93 11.86
CA HIS A 257 0.69 -11.36 11.61
C HIS A 257 1.23 -12.09 12.84
N ALA A 258 0.40 -12.93 13.42
CA ALA A 258 0.78 -13.75 14.56
C ALA A 258 0.36 -15.19 14.30
N GLU A 259 1.33 -16.10 14.37
CA GLU A 259 1.10 -17.55 14.24
C GLU A 259 1.21 -18.21 15.60
N LEU A 260 0.55 -19.36 15.75
CA LEU A 260 0.55 -20.16 16.97
C LEU A 260 0.13 -19.37 18.22
N VAL A 261 -0.82 -18.46 18.04
CA VAL A 261 -1.42 -17.69 19.13
C VAL A 261 -2.76 -18.29 19.55
N PRO A 262 -3.16 -18.12 20.82
CA PRO A 262 -4.47 -18.57 21.29
C PRO A 262 -5.59 -17.79 20.58
N VAL A 263 -6.42 -18.49 19.81
CA VAL A 263 -7.52 -17.88 19.05
C VAL A 263 -8.88 -18.46 19.39
N LEU A 264 -9.90 -17.64 19.24
CA LEU A 264 -11.31 -17.99 19.33
C LEU A 264 -12.04 -17.52 18.09
N PRO A 265 -13.14 -18.16 17.67
CA PRO A 265 -14.03 -17.59 16.68
C PRO A 265 -14.55 -16.21 17.11
N VAL A 266 -14.66 -15.25 16.20
CA VAL A 266 -15.20 -13.90 16.49
C VAL A 266 -16.60 -13.97 17.12
N THR A 267 -17.37 -15.00 16.80
CA THR A 267 -18.71 -15.23 17.39
C THR A 267 -18.69 -15.45 18.91
N ALA A 268 -17.52 -15.75 19.49
CA ALA A 268 -17.37 -15.87 20.95
C ALA A 268 -17.20 -14.53 21.69
N ILE A 269 -17.06 -13.43 20.95
CA ILE A 269 -16.96 -12.08 21.51
C ILE A 269 -18.36 -11.49 21.55
N THR A 270 -18.86 -11.20 22.75
CA THR A 270 -20.17 -10.56 22.93
C THR A 270 -20.09 -9.06 22.60
N GLN A 271 -21.24 -8.41 22.37
CA GLN A 271 -21.32 -6.98 22.02
C GLN A 271 -20.76 -6.02 23.10
N GLU A 272 -20.46 -6.52 24.28
CA GLU A 272 -19.94 -5.74 25.42
C GLU A 272 -18.40 -5.89 25.57
N ASP A 273 -17.68 -6.42 24.56
CA ASP A 273 -16.25 -6.73 24.59
C ASP A 273 -15.80 -7.63 25.77
N ALA A 274 -16.75 -8.29 26.45
CA ALA A 274 -16.48 -9.19 27.54
C ALA A 274 -16.47 -10.64 27.07
N LEU A 275 -15.35 -11.35 27.35
CA LEU A 275 -15.27 -12.79 27.18
C LEU A 275 -15.71 -13.49 28.45
N TRP A 276 -16.55 -14.53 28.31
CA TRP A 276 -16.95 -15.38 29.41
C TRP A 276 -16.26 -16.72 29.29
N TRP A 277 -15.34 -17.03 30.20
CA TRP A 277 -14.69 -18.32 30.26
C TRP A 277 -15.30 -19.22 31.32
N VAL A 278 -15.23 -20.53 31.11
CA VAL A 278 -15.82 -21.54 31.99
C VAL A 278 -14.72 -22.28 32.75
N SER A 279 -14.82 -22.28 34.09
CA SER A 279 -13.99 -23.10 34.98
C SER A 279 -14.86 -23.73 36.06
N ASP A 280 -14.66 -25.02 36.31
CA ASP A 280 -15.37 -25.79 37.33
C ASP A 280 -16.92 -25.67 37.21
N GLY A 281 -17.45 -25.59 35.98
CA GLY A 281 -18.87 -25.45 35.70
C GLY A 281 -19.46 -24.07 36.09
N ARG A 282 -18.61 -23.06 36.17
CA ARG A 282 -19.00 -21.67 36.44
C ARG A 282 -18.43 -20.75 35.36
N ALA A 283 -19.18 -19.70 35.04
CA ALA A 283 -18.75 -18.67 34.10
C ALA A 283 -18.12 -17.47 34.83
N TRP A 284 -17.03 -16.96 34.25
CA TRP A 284 -16.28 -15.82 34.75
C TRP A 284 -16.04 -14.83 33.62
N ALA A 285 -16.28 -13.55 33.87
CA ALA A 285 -15.99 -12.51 32.90
C ALA A 285 -14.47 -12.26 32.86
N ALA A 286 -13.93 -12.13 31.66
CA ALA A 286 -12.57 -11.70 31.40
C ALA A 286 -12.62 -10.41 30.58
N GLU A 287 -12.25 -9.30 31.20
CA GLU A 287 -12.14 -7.99 30.56
C GLU A 287 -10.73 -7.84 29.96
N ASP A 288 -10.60 -7.05 28.88
CA ASP A 288 -9.34 -6.70 28.21
C ASP A 288 -8.48 -7.90 27.75
N THR A 289 -9.12 -9.00 27.39
CA THR A 289 -8.40 -10.22 26.96
C THR A 289 -8.21 -10.33 25.47
N VAL A 290 -8.89 -9.52 24.65
CA VAL A 290 -8.76 -9.50 23.19
C VAL A 290 -7.57 -8.63 22.80
N ILE A 291 -6.55 -9.22 22.18
CA ILE A 291 -5.31 -8.54 21.75
C ILE A 291 -5.47 -8.01 20.33
N ALA A 292 -5.99 -8.85 19.43
CA ALA A 292 -6.25 -8.50 18.04
C ALA A 292 -7.36 -9.40 17.50
N MET A 293 -8.03 -8.98 16.44
CA MET A 293 -9.02 -9.82 15.74
C MET A 293 -8.99 -9.55 14.24
N ASP A 294 -9.38 -10.57 13.49
CA ASP A 294 -9.71 -10.52 12.08
C ASP A 294 -11.21 -10.85 11.87
N ASP A 295 -11.62 -11.06 10.62
CA ASP A 295 -13.03 -11.34 10.28
C ASP A 295 -13.54 -12.70 10.81
N ALA A 296 -12.65 -13.63 11.13
CA ALA A 296 -13.00 -15.00 11.52
C ALA A 296 -12.60 -15.33 12.95
N SER A 297 -11.48 -14.77 13.43
CA SER A 297 -10.80 -15.18 14.66
C SER A 297 -10.38 -13.98 15.50
N ALA A 298 -10.33 -14.19 16.81
CA ALA A 298 -9.78 -13.23 17.76
C ALA A 298 -8.62 -13.85 18.52
N TRP A 299 -7.50 -13.16 18.59
CA TRP A 299 -6.38 -13.47 19.45
C TRP A 299 -6.67 -13.04 20.88
N VAL A 300 -6.64 -13.99 21.79
CA VAL A 300 -7.00 -13.77 23.20
C VAL A 300 -5.86 -14.10 24.14
N ALA A 301 -5.81 -13.42 25.27
CA ALA A 301 -4.84 -13.66 26.33
C ALA A 301 -5.30 -14.79 27.28
N LEU A 302 -5.89 -15.85 26.73
CA LEU A 302 -6.33 -17.03 27.49
C LEU A 302 -5.50 -18.26 27.08
N PRO A 303 -5.23 -19.20 28.02
CA PRO A 303 -4.50 -20.43 27.70
C PRO A 303 -5.24 -21.31 26.69
N GLU A 304 -4.48 -22.05 25.89
CA GLU A 304 -5.04 -23.09 25.00
C GLU A 304 -5.88 -24.10 25.81
N GLY A 305 -7.00 -24.52 25.22
CA GLY A 305 -7.94 -25.45 25.84
C GLY A 305 -8.96 -24.81 26.79
N THR A 306 -8.87 -23.53 27.06
CA THR A 306 -9.89 -22.80 27.85
C THR A 306 -11.22 -22.80 27.13
N ALA A 307 -12.31 -23.21 27.80
CA ALA A 307 -13.67 -23.16 27.28
C ALA A 307 -14.22 -21.74 27.45
N VAL A 308 -14.68 -21.11 26.36
CA VAL A 308 -15.26 -19.77 26.34
C VAL A 308 -16.68 -19.85 25.82
N VAL A 309 -17.61 -19.10 26.42
CA VAL A 309 -19.02 -19.08 26.05
C VAL A 309 -19.20 -18.31 24.74
N VAL A 310 -19.80 -18.94 23.76
CA VAL A 310 -20.14 -18.35 22.45
C VAL A 310 -21.58 -17.85 22.46
N SER A 311 -22.49 -18.56 23.14
CA SER A 311 -23.90 -18.23 23.21
C SER A 311 -24.48 -18.69 24.54
N SER A 312 -25.39 -17.92 25.10
CA SER A 312 -26.14 -18.25 26.32
C SER A 312 -27.60 -17.88 26.14
N ASP A 313 -28.50 -18.68 26.76
CA ASP A 313 -29.94 -18.41 26.75
C ASP A 313 -30.35 -17.30 27.75
N GLU A 314 -29.51 -17.03 28.73
CA GLU A 314 -29.76 -16.04 29.81
C GLU A 314 -28.54 -15.14 30.01
N HIS A 315 -28.75 -14.01 30.68
CA HIS A 315 -27.67 -13.13 31.09
C HIS A 315 -26.72 -13.81 32.06
N LEU A 316 -25.45 -13.83 31.70
CA LEU A 316 -24.37 -14.36 32.54
C LEU A 316 -23.95 -13.33 33.60
N TYR A 317 -23.61 -13.82 34.80
CA TYR A 317 -23.02 -13.03 35.86
C TYR A 317 -21.82 -13.79 36.46
N PRO A 318 -20.82 -13.11 36.99
CA PRO A 318 -19.63 -13.75 37.51
C PRO A 318 -19.90 -14.83 38.56
N GLY A 319 -19.44 -16.06 38.32
CA GLY A 319 -19.62 -17.19 39.20
C GLY A 319 -20.93 -17.95 39.01
N CYS A 320 -21.81 -17.59 38.05
CA CYS A 320 -23.01 -18.36 37.74
C CYS A 320 -22.69 -19.79 37.30
N ARG A 321 -23.56 -20.73 37.67
CA ARG A 321 -23.44 -22.13 37.22
C ARG A 321 -23.84 -22.24 35.76
N VAL A 322 -23.01 -22.89 34.97
CA VAL A 322 -23.29 -23.13 33.55
C VAL A 322 -23.26 -24.61 33.23
N ARG A 323 -24.04 -25.00 32.24
CA ARG A 323 -24.04 -26.32 31.67
C ARG A 323 -23.81 -26.20 30.16
N GLU A 324 -22.76 -26.85 29.71
CA GLU A 324 -22.47 -26.94 28.28
C GLU A 324 -23.57 -27.71 27.54
N VAL A 325 -24.05 -27.14 26.47
CA VAL A 325 -24.97 -27.76 25.52
C VAL A 325 -24.22 -27.90 24.22
N GLN A 326 -24.11 -29.13 23.72
CA GLN A 326 -23.54 -29.35 22.38
C GLN A 326 -24.48 -28.73 21.33
N PRO A 327 -23.92 -28.11 20.27
CA PRO A 327 -24.68 -27.49 19.19
C PRO A 327 -25.53 -28.51 18.40
#